data_68fa0c3212cb90ee120e88c15326b30c
#
_entry.id   68fa0c3212cb90ee120e88c15326b30c
#
_cell.length_a   1.000
_cell.length_b   1.000
_cell.length_c   1.000
_cell.angle_alpha   90.00
_cell.angle_beta   90.00
_cell.angle_gamma   90.00
#
_symmetry.space_group_name_H-M   'P 1'
#
loop_
_entity.id
_entity.type
_entity.pdbx_description
1 polymer ?
#
loop_
_entity_poly.entity_id
_entity_poly.type
_entity_poly.pdbx_seq_one_letter_code
_entity_poly.pdbx_strand_id
1 'polypeptide(L)' 'MVKEVTIREIEAIFAVTDPMGLSRELLVIPLMPRHPGRVRRMPNGKIEIVVDSESEFSEFVAGLATEIRKLG' A
#
# COMPACT_ATOMS: atom_id res chain seq x y z
N MET A 1 7.99 10.16 8.52
CA MET A 1 8.64 8.87 8.18
C MET A 1 7.97 7.75 8.95
N VAL A 2 7.79 6.60 8.31
CA VAL A 2 7.12 5.45 8.93
C VAL A 2 8.17 4.46 9.39
N LYS A 3 8.19 4.13 10.68
CA LYS A 3 9.13 3.17 11.24
C LYS A 3 8.60 1.74 11.20
N GLU A 4 7.30 1.61 11.37
CA GLU A 4 6.60 0.34 11.18
C GLU A 4 5.16 0.65 10.78
N VAL A 5 4.53 -0.28 10.09
CA VAL A 5 3.15 -0.09 9.64
C VAL A 5 2.21 -0.54 10.73
N THR A 6 1.46 0.39 11.28
CA THR A 6 0.50 0.12 12.34
C THR A 6 -0.90 -0.03 11.76
N ILE A 7 -1.86 -0.35 12.62
CA ILE A 7 -3.26 -0.47 12.21
C ILE A 7 -3.77 0.83 11.58
N ARG A 8 -3.31 1.98 12.04
CA ARG A 8 -3.74 3.26 11.46
C ARG A 8 -3.34 3.39 9.99
N GLU A 9 -2.11 3.01 9.68
CA GLU A 9 -1.63 3.05 8.30
C GLU A 9 -2.37 2.02 7.45
N ILE A 10 -2.60 0.83 7.98
CA ILE A 10 -3.33 -0.21 7.26
C ILE A 10 -4.76 0.26 6.97
N GLU A 11 -5.44 0.86 7.94
CA GLU A 11 -6.79 1.37 7.73
C GLU A 11 -6.82 2.49 6.69
N ALA A 12 -5.81 3.36 6.68
CA ALA A 12 -5.71 4.41 5.68
C ALA A 12 -5.53 3.84 4.28
N ILE A 13 -4.75 2.76 4.17
CA ILE A 13 -4.57 2.07 2.90
C ILE A 13 -5.90 1.45 2.46
N PHE A 14 -6.62 0.80 3.37
CA PHE A 14 -7.93 0.23 3.04
C PHE A 14 -8.94 1.30 2.65
N ALA A 15 -8.84 2.50 3.21
CA ALA A 15 -9.71 3.61 2.82
C ALA A 15 -9.51 4.00 1.35
N VAL A 16 -8.35 3.73 0.80
CA VAL A 16 -8.08 3.95 -0.63
C VAL A 16 -8.55 2.74 -1.45
N THR A 17 -8.23 1.53 -0.99
CA THR A 17 -8.46 0.32 -1.79
C THR A 17 -9.90 -0.17 -1.76
N ASP A 18 -10.62 0.03 -0.66
CA ASP A 18 -12.01 -0.41 -0.57
C ASP A 18 -12.89 0.25 -1.66
N PRO A 19 -12.82 1.58 -1.86
CA PRO A 19 -13.60 2.22 -2.94
C PRO A 19 -13.21 1.78 -4.33
N MET A 20 -11.99 1.24 -4.50
CA MET A 20 -11.53 0.73 -5.79
C MET A 20 -12.09 -0.66 -6.09
N GLY A 21 -12.85 -1.24 -5.17
CA GLY A 21 -13.40 -2.57 -5.35
C GLY A 21 -12.41 -3.70 -5.07
N LEU A 22 -11.31 -3.40 -4.41
CA LEU A 22 -10.30 -4.41 -4.09
C LEU A 22 -10.60 -5.05 -2.74
N SER A 23 -10.71 -6.37 -2.73
CA SER A 23 -10.86 -7.10 -1.49
C SER A 23 -9.60 -6.98 -0.65
N ARG A 24 -9.76 -6.80 0.66
CA ARG A 24 -8.61 -6.71 1.56
C ARG A 24 -7.76 -7.97 1.52
N GLU A 25 -8.37 -9.12 1.22
CA GLU A 25 -7.66 -10.39 1.08
C GLU A 25 -6.68 -10.41 -0.08
N LEU A 26 -6.88 -9.53 -1.07
CA LEU A 26 -5.98 -9.42 -2.21
C LEU A 26 -4.72 -8.62 -1.88
N LEU A 27 -4.67 -7.99 -0.73
CA LEU A 27 -3.58 -7.08 -0.38
C LEU A 27 -2.59 -7.76 0.55
N VAL A 28 -1.31 -7.54 0.28
CA VAL A 28 -0.23 -7.94 1.18
C VAL A 28 0.50 -6.68 1.59
N ILE A 29 0.43 -6.34 2.86
CA ILE A 29 1.04 -5.12 3.39
C ILE A 29 2.08 -5.51 4.42
N PRO A 30 3.36 -5.58 4.02
CA PRO A 30 4.42 -5.89 4.98
C PRO A 30 4.44 -4.84 6.09
N LEU A 31 4.59 -5.28 7.33
CA LEU A 31 4.59 -4.37 8.47
C LEU A 31 5.88 -3.58 8.61
N MET A 32 6.94 -4.01 7.94
CA MET A 32 8.22 -3.28 7.93
C MET A 32 8.31 -2.45 6.66
N PRO A 33 8.28 -1.13 6.77
CA PRO A 33 8.42 -0.27 5.60
C PRO A 33 9.84 -0.36 5.03
N ARG A 34 9.98 -0.05 3.76
CA ARG A 34 11.27 -0.07 3.06
C ARG A 34 11.41 1.18 2.20
N HIS A 35 12.62 1.44 1.76
CA HIS A 35 12.90 2.52 0.84
C HIS A 35 13.61 1.95 -0.40
N PRO A 36 13.08 2.21 -1.59
CA PRO A 36 11.82 2.90 -1.84
C PRO A 36 10.60 2.01 -1.56
N GLY A 37 9.49 2.63 -1.21
CA GLY A 37 8.22 1.94 -1.16
C GLY A 37 7.79 1.57 -2.57
N ARG A 38 6.89 0.60 -2.69
CA ARG A 38 6.41 0.20 -4.00
C ARG A 38 5.09 -0.53 -3.92
N VAL A 39 4.43 -0.60 -5.07
CA VAL A 39 3.20 -1.36 -5.24
C VAL A 39 3.43 -2.28 -6.43
N ARG A 40 3.19 -3.58 -6.25
CA ARG A 40 3.39 -4.53 -7.34
C ARG A 40 2.37 -5.66 -7.28
N ARG A 41 2.11 -6.27 -8.43
CA ARG A 41 1.30 -7.47 -8.49
C ARG A 41 2.19 -8.68 -8.25
N MET A 42 1.79 -9.54 -7.32
CA MET A 42 2.55 -10.73 -6.99
C MET A 42 2.15 -11.88 -7.94
N PRO A 43 3.03 -12.88 -8.10
CA PRO A 43 2.72 -14.04 -8.96
C PRO A 43 1.44 -14.78 -8.56
N ASN A 44 1.04 -14.71 -7.30
CA ASN A 44 -0.19 -15.35 -6.83
C ASN A 44 -1.45 -14.50 -7.09
N GLY A 45 -1.31 -13.38 -7.80
CA GLY A 45 -2.44 -12.51 -8.12
C GLY A 45 -2.74 -11.46 -7.06
N LYS A 46 -2.06 -11.51 -5.93
CA LYS A 46 -2.24 -10.50 -4.88
C LYS A 46 -1.44 -9.24 -5.20
N ILE A 47 -1.74 -8.17 -4.50
CA ILE A 47 -1.06 -6.88 -4.67
C ILE A 47 -0.27 -6.61 -3.40
N GLU A 48 1.04 -6.43 -3.55
CA GLU A 48 1.90 -6.08 -2.44
C GLU A 48 2.05 -4.57 -2.36
N ILE A 49 1.82 -4.02 -1.19
CA ILE A 49 1.94 -2.58 -0.94
C ILE A 49 3.02 -2.39 0.12
N VAL A 50 4.21 -2.01 -0.33
CA VAL A 50 5.35 -1.75 0.57
C VAL A 50 5.37 -0.26 0.88
N VAL A 51 5.14 0.08 2.14
CA VAL A 51 5.11 1.48 2.58
C VAL A 51 6.52 2.05 2.55
N ASP A 52 6.65 3.26 2.01
CA ASP A 52 7.95 3.93 1.95
C ASP A 52 8.36 4.41 3.33
N SER A 53 9.57 4.02 3.77
CA SER A 53 10.06 4.35 5.10
C SER A 53 10.59 5.78 5.21
N GLU A 54 10.83 6.46 4.08
CA GLU A 54 11.44 7.79 4.08
C GLU A 54 10.54 8.89 3.56
N SER A 55 9.35 8.54 3.10
CA SER A 55 8.36 9.52 2.67
C SER A 55 7.31 9.73 3.76
N GLU A 56 6.67 10.89 3.74
CA GLU A 56 5.51 11.08 4.60
C GLU A 56 4.42 10.10 4.18
N PHE A 57 3.79 9.47 5.17
CA PHE A 57 2.76 8.48 4.88
C PHE A 57 1.60 9.07 4.08
N SER A 58 1.22 10.32 4.37
CA SER A 58 0.15 10.98 3.64
C SER A 58 0.46 11.13 2.15
N GLU A 59 1.72 11.38 1.81
CA GLU A 59 2.14 11.46 0.42
C GLU A 59 2.09 10.09 -0.25
N PHE A 60 2.53 9.06 0.47
CA PHE A 60 2.47 7.70 -0.04
C PHE A 60 1.02 7.30 -0.36
N VAL A 61 0.10 7.56 0.57
CA VAL A 61 -1.31 7.21 0.39
C VAL A 61 -1.94 8.02 -0.74
N ALA A 62 -1.54 9.30 -0.87
CA ALA A 62 -2.08 10.16 -1.93
C ALA A 62 -1.78 9.62 -3.33
N GLY A 63 -0.64 8.94 -3.50
CA GLY A 63 -0.27 8.35 -4.80
C GLY A 63 -0.68 6.90 -4.97
N LEU A 64 -1.21 6.29 -3.92
CA LEU A 64 -1.44 4.84 -3.90
C LEU A 64 -2.43 4.37 -4.98
N ALA A 65 -3.56 5.05 -5.12
CA ALA A 65 -4.55 4.66 -6.10
C ALA A 65 -3.99 4.70 -7.52
N THR A 66 -3.18 5.72 -7.82
CA THR A 66 -2.55 5.84 -9.13
C THR A 66 -1.59 4.68 -9.39
N GLU A 67 -0.79 4.32 -8.39
CA GLU A 67 0.15 3.21 -8.53
C GLU A 67 -0.58 1.88 -8.74
N ILE A 68 -1.68 1.67 -8.02
CA ILE A 68 -2.47 0.45 -8.18
C ILE A 68 -3.07 0.38 -9.58
N ARG A 69 -3.58 1.50 -10.10
CA ARG A 69 -4.16 1.53 -11.45
C ARG A 69 -3.14 1.20 -12.54
N LYS A 70 -1.88 1.54 -12.32
CA LYS A 70 -0.81 1.23 -13.27
C LYS A 70 -0.55 -0.27 -13.40
N LEU A 71 -0.96 -1.05 -12.42
CA LEU A 71 -0.77 -2.50 -12.47
C LEU A 71 -1.71 -3.15 -13.50
N GLY A 72 -2.65 -2.41 -13.99
CA GLY A 72 -3.57 -2.90 -14.97
C GLY A 72 -4.68 -3.70 -14.40
#